data_87048c1ab08d15e8d90102e064ba0baa
#
_entry.id   87048c1ab08d15e8d90102e064ba0baa
#
_cell.length_a   1.000
_cell.length_b   1.000
_cell.length_c   1.000
_cell.angle_alpha   90.00
_cell.angle_beta   90.00
_cell.angle_gamma   90.00
#
_symmetry.space_group_name_H-M   'P 1'
#
loop_
_entity.id
_entity.type
_entity.pdbx_description
1 polymer ?
#
loop_
_entity_poly.entity_id
_entity_poly.type
_entity_poly.pdbx_seq_one_letter_code
_entity_poly.pdbx_strand_id
1 'polypeptide(L)'
;MIRQVMSETVTYMWRNKKNRLVMILCLGAVLLHSLLVLPNTPGQNEVDITELERQMEGNRQTFEDQLEKGLTVPSVMTGTSAYEIARNEYVAQRELLTALNNGDVRRYLEIPYRPIPQGATIEADRSFNVPFQIIGDDKEKFFTKQKTDYYLNEAEPLTFHMVHERTSLQQVHLFFIGLGPYIVLLLLLFMISDVITKDRSLRTQKAGIPLNWFGYLFTQSVTAFGFVTLFLAVLGGLFILLNGLLHGFGSLAMPVGAMGEAAAAYSALPYVTMEVGSFLLKSLPYAFLLMYGFTRLNTLFSLILRHDVVTFIASVFVLLFPQLYYSPGTEELLGIPLSFYPQTYYHFGDVVTSRLNVPYERGLFVLAVTVIVLELLNFGAAKLFKRQNFVR
;
A
#
# COMPACT_ATOMS: atom_id res chain seq x y z
N MET A 1 6.71 -26.59 30.04
CA MET A 1 7.00 -25.19 30.38
C MET A 1 6.91 -24.23 29.21
N ILE A 2 7.61 -24.43 28.10
CA ILE A 2 7.47 -23.58 26.91
C ILE A 2 5.98 -23.44 26.51
N ARG A 3 5.26 -24.56 26.37
CA ARG A 3 3.84 -24.59 26.06
C ARG A 3 2.97 -23.79 27.06
N GLN A 4 3.35 -23.77 28.33
CA GLN A 4 2.64 -22.98 29.35
C GLN A 4 2.85 -21.47 29.14
N VAL A 5 4.09 -21.05 28.84
CA VAL A 5 4.40 -19.64 28.53
C VAL A 5 3.66 -19.20 27.28
N MET A 6 3.63 -20.03 26.25
CA MET A 6 2.86 -19.77 25.03
C MET A 6 1.37 -19.60 25.33
N SER A 7 0.76 -20.57 26.01
CA SER A 7 -0.67 -20.53 26.37
C SER A 7 -1.02 -19.31 27.23
N GLU A 8 -0.17 -18.98 28.20
CA GLU A 8 -0.34 -17.81 29.05
C GLU A 8 -0.27 -16.50 28.20
N THR A 9 0.71 -16.41 27.29
CA THR A 9 0.87 -15.23 26.44
C THR A 9 -0.34 -15.05 25.52
N VAL A 10 -0.82 -16.11 24.85
CA VAL A 10 -2.02 -16.07 24.03
C VAL A 10 -3.24 -15.65 24.85
N THR A 11 -3.44 -16.29 26.03
CA THR A 11 -4.57 -15.96 26.92
C THR A 11 -4.51 -14.51 27.37
N TYR A 12 -3.32 -14.00 27.69
CA TYR A 12 -3.13 -12.60 28.04
C TYR A 12 -3.51 -11.69 26.89
N MET A 13 -2.95 -11.91 25.69
CA MET A 13 -3.22 -11.06 24.53
C MET A 13 -4.71 -11.04 24.16
N TRP A 14 -5.38 -12.18 24.30
CA TRP A 14 -6.82 -12.30 24.07
C TRP A 14 -7.67 -11.60 25.14
N ARG A 15 -7.26 -11.64 26.41
CA ARG A 15 -8.02 -11.04 27.54
C ARG A 15 -7.69 -9.57 27.76
N ASN A 16 -6.59 -9.07 27.22
CA ASN A 16 -6.19 -7.67 27.38
C ASN A 16 -7.23 -6.73 26.75
N LYS A 17 -7.77 -5.81 27.57
CA LYS A 17 -8.80 -4.84 27.15
C LYS A 17 -8.31 -3.96 26.00
N LYS A 18 -7.02 -3.54 26.02
CA LYS A 18 -6.37 -2.78 24.96
C LYS A 18 -6.43 -3.53 23.62
N ASN A 19 -5.98 -4.80 23.61
CA ASN A 19 -5.94 -5.60 22.39
C ASN A 19 -7.34 -5.92 21.86
N ARG A 20 -8.31 -6.21 22.77
CA ARG A 20 -9.71 -6.41 22.37
C ARG A 20 -10.31 -5.18 21.70
N LEU A 21 -10.07 -3.99 22.27
CA LEU A 21 -10.52 -2.74 21.70
C LEU A 21 -9.97 -2.56 20.28
N VAL A 22 -8.66 -2.78 20.09
CA VAL A 22 -8.02 -2.68 18.77
C VAL A 22 -8.60 -3.69 17.80
N MET A 23 -8.78 -4.96 18.21
CA MET A 23 -9.38 -5.98 17.36
C MET A 23 -10.80 -5.58 16.91
N ILE A 24 -11.61 -5.06 17.81
CA ILE A 24 -12.97 -4.58 17.50
C ILE A 24 -12.92 -3.36 16.56
N LEU A 25 -12.03 -2.40 16.81
CA LEU A 25 -11.86 -1.23 15.96
C LEU A 25 -11.37 -1.62 14.56
N CYS A 26 -10.44 -2.54 14.43
CA CYS A 26 -9.97 -3.03 13.13
C CYS A 26 -11.08 -3.76 12.36
N LEU A 27 -11.86 -4.61 13.03
CA LEU A 27 -13.04 -5.25 12.42
C LEU A 27 -14.06 -4.21 11.96
N GLY A 28 -14.36 -3.22 12.82
CA GLY A 28 -15.24 -2.10 12.48
C GLY A 28 -14.71 -1.28 11.30
N ALA A 29 -13.41 -1.02 11.25
CA ALA A 29 -12.77 -0.30 10.14
C ALA A 29 -12.86 -1.06 8.81
N VAL A 30 -12.67 -2.38 8.82
CA VAL A 30 -12.85 -3.24 7.63
C VAL A 30 -14.29 -3.19 7.14
N LEU A 31 -15.26 -3.34 8.04
CA LEU A 31 -16.69 -3.27 7.70
C LEU A 31 -17.06 -1.88 7.15
N LEU A 32 -16.63 -0.82 7.84
CA LEU A 32 -16.91 0.56 7.43
C LEU A 32 -16.29 0.87 6.07
N HIS A 33 -15.04 0.46 5.84
CA HIS A 33 -14.36 0.64 4.56
C HIS A 33 -15.10 -0.09 3.43
N SER A 34 -15.44 -1.37 3.63
CA SER A 34 -16.06 -2.20 2.58
C SER A 34 -17.49 -1.78 2.25
N LEU A 35 -18.27 -1.34 3.26
CA LEU A 35 -19.69 -1.06 3.09
C LEU A 35 -19.99 0.42 2.83
N LEU A 36 -19.16 1.35 3.33
CA LEU A 36 -19.43 2.78 3.25
C LEU A 36 -18.36 3.56 2.50
N VAL A 37 -17.08 3.30 2.75
CA VAL A 37 -16.01 4.12 2.13
C VAL A 37 -15.85 3.73 0.66
N LEU A 38 -15.61 2.47 0.37
CA LEU A 38 -15.31 2.01 -0.98
C LEU A 38 -16.43 2.26 -1.99
N PRO A 39 -17.73 2.06 -1.67
CA PRO A 39 -18.80 2.38 -2.60
C PRO A 39 -18.98 3.87 -2.88
N ASN A 40 -18.70 4.73 -1.86
CA ASN A 40 -18.92 6.17 -1.94
C ASN A 40 -17.68 6.98 -2.35
N THR A 41 -16.51 6.33 -2.43
CA THR A 41 -15.30 6.98 -2.91
C THR A 41 -15.21 6.81 -4.43
N PRO A 42 -15.01 7.89 -5.20
CA PRO A 42 -14.80 7.76 -6.65
C PRO A 42 -13.63 6.82 -6.93
N GLY A 43 -13.86 5.86 -7.84
CA GLY A 43 -12.83 4.93 -8.28
C GLY A 43 -11.74 5.63 -9.09
N GLN A 44 -10.58 5.02 -9.20
CA GLN A 44 -9.58 5.50 -10.16
C GLN A 44 -10.18 5.44 -11.57
N ASN A 45 -10.04 6.52 -12.31
CA ASN A 45 -10.62 6.66 -13.67
C ASN A 45 -12.15 6.60 -13.74
N GLU A 46 -12.85 6.76 -12.65
CA GLU A 46 -14.31 6.88 -12.66
C GLU A 46 -14.71 8.25 -13.20
N VAL A 47 -15.61 8.23 -14.15
CA VAL A 47 -16.13 9.44 -14.78
C VAL A 47 -17.31 9.97 -13.99
N ASP A 48 -17.27 11.23 -13.61
CA ASP A 48 -18.44 11.93 -13.07
C ASP A 48 -19.45 12.18 -14.20
N ILE A 49 -20.59 11.47 -14.14
CA ILE A 49 -21.65 11.56 -15.14
C ILE A 49 -22.18 12.99 -15.27
N THR A 50 -22.32 13.71 -14.15
CA THR A 50 -22.85 15.08 -14.15
C THR A 50 -21.89 16.05 -14.86
N GLU A 51 -20.60 15.89 -14.59
CA GLU A 51 -19.58 16.70 -15.26
C GLU A 51 -19.44 16.32 -16.74
N LEU A 52 -19.55 15.03 -17.08
CA LEU A 52 -19.56 14.57 -18.46
C LEU A 52 -20.73 15.15 -19.25
N GLU A 53 -21.95 15.14 -18.69
CA GLU A 53 -23.13 15.73 -19.30
C GLU A 53 -22.96 17.24 -19.49
N ARG A 54 -22.38 17.94 -18.51
CA ARG A 54 -22.10 19.39 -18.61
C ARG A 54 -21.10 19.69 -19.71
N GLN A 55 -20.02 18.92 -19.81
CA GLN A 55 -19.01 19.07 -20.85
C GLN A 55 -19.60 18.76 -22.26
N MET A 56 -20.38 17.70 -22.36
CA MET A 56 -21.06 17.30 -23.55
C MET A 56 -21.98 18.41 -24.08
N GLU A 57 -22.77 19.04 -23.21
CA GLU A 57 -23.63 20.15 -23.56
C GLU A 57 -22.82 21.39 -23.98
N GLY A 58 -21.72 21.70 -23.29
CA GLY A 58 -20.81 22.78 -23.70
C GLY A 58 -20.18 22.57 -25.06
N ASN A 59 -19.75 21.36 -25.37
CA ASN A 59 -19.21 21.02 -26.69
C ASN A 59 -20.27 21.05 -27.76
N ARG A 60 -21.53 20.65 -27.48
CA ARG A 60 -22.66 20.77 -28.39
C ARG A 60 -22.92 22.22 -28.79
N GLN A 61 -23.01 23.10 -27.79
CA GLN A 61 -23.21 24.53 -28.04
C GLN A 61 -22.05 25.13 -28.82
N THR A 62 -20.81 24.73 -28.51
CA THR A 62 -19.62 25.21 -29.21
C THR A 62 -19.64 24.84 -30.71
N PHE A 63 -19.89 23.57 -31.03
CA PHE A 63 -19.88 23.19 -32.45
C PHE A 63 -21.10 23.72 -33.21
N GLU A 64 -22.27 23.86 -32.58
CA GLU A 64 -23.46 24.51 -33.17
C GLU A 64 -23.17 25.98 -33.49
N ASP A 65 -22.59 26.73 -32.54
CA ASP A 65 -22.19 28.13 -32.71
C ASP A 65 -21.14 28.32 -33.84
N GLN A 66 -20.16 27.41 -33.91
CA GLN A 66 -19.13 27.45 -34.97
C GLN A 66 -19.73 27.16 -36.35
N LEU A 67 -20.69 26.24 -36.39
CA LEU A 67 -21.41 25.91 -37.62
C LEU A 67 -22.23 27.11 -38.14
N GLU A 68 -22.98 27.78 -37.24
CA GLU A 68 -23.78 28.96 -37.57
C GLU A 68 -22.91 30.13 -38.06
N LYS A 69 -21.73 30.30 -37.48
CA LYS A 69 -20.76 31.34 -37.89
C LYS A 69 -19.95 30.98 -39.13
N GLY A 70 -20.16 29.80 -39.73
CA GLY A 70 -19.40 29.33 -40.88
C GLY A 70 -17.91 29.06 -40.62
N LEU A 71 -17.52 28.90 -39.35
CA LEU A 71 -16.13 28.70 -38.92
C LEU A 71 -15.75 27.19 -38.89
N THR A 72 -16.00 26.53 -40.03
CA THR A 72 -15.75 25.08 -40.19
C THR A 72 -14.42 24.77 -40.88
N VAL A 73 -13.71 25.81 -41.33
CA VAL A 73 -12.45 25.63 -42.06
C VAL A 73 -11.32 25.25 -41.14
N PRO A 74 -10.56 24.19 -41.46
CA PRO A 74 -9.39 23.81 -40.66
C PRO A 74 -8.34 24.92 -40.54
N SER A 75 -7.78 25.09 -39.38
CA SER A 75 -6.65 25.99 -39.19
C SER A 75 -5.42 25.47 -39.94
N VAL A 76 -4.71 26.35 -40.62
CA VAL A 76 -3.48 26.02 -41.38
C VAL A 76 -2.38 25.48 -40.43
N MET A 77 -2.42 25.86 -39.15
CA MET A 77 -1.43 25.45 -38.16
C MET A 77 -1.71 24.08 -37.53
N THR A 78 -2.99 23.74 -37.29
CA THR A 78 -3.37 22.53 -36.56
C THR A 78 -3.95 21.44 -37.44
N GLY A 79 -4.33 21.78 -38.70
CA GLY A 79 -5.00 20.87 -39.63
C GLY A 79 -6.45 20.53 -39.25
N THR A 80 -6.97 21.08 -38.15
CA THR A 80 -8.31 20.82 -37.61
C THR A 80 -9.04 22.13 -37.32
N SER A 81 -10.36 22.14 -37.42
CA SER A 81 -11.19 23.27 -37.02
C SER A 81 -11.69 23.14 -35.61
N ALA A 82 -11.98 24.25 -34.93
CA ALA A 82 -12.61 24.24 -33.60
C ALA A 82 -13.98 23.51 -33.64
N TYR A 83 -14.69 23.60 -34.76
CA TYR A 83 -15.91 22.83 -35.00
C TYR A 83 -15.65 21.31 -34.95
N GLU A 84 -14.66 20.83 -35.71
CA GLU A 84 -14.33 19.39 -35.75
C GLU A 84 -13.90 18.85 -34.38
N ILE A 85 -13.07 19.62 -33.63
CA ILE A 85 -12.65 19.26 -32.30
C ILE A 85 -13.86 19.13 -31.37
N ALA A 86 -14.69 20.16 -31.25
CA ALA A 86 -15.86 20.17 -30.39
C ALA A 86 -16.88 19.09 -30.76
N ARG A 87 -17.09 18.85 -32.07
CA ARG A 87 -17.97 17.80 -32.55
C ARG A 87 -17.45 16.40 -32.19
N ASN A 88 -16.17 16.15 -32.41
CA ASN A 88 -15.57 14.84 -32.12
C ASN A 88 -15.60 14.56 -30.63
N GLU A 89 -15.32 15.56 -29.81
CA GLU A 89 -15.42 15.44 -28.33
C GLU A 89 -16.87 15.17 -27.89
N TYR A 90 -17.86 15.89 -28.46
CA TYR A 90 -19.28 15.65 -28.19
C TYR A 90 -19.69 14.21 -28.53
N VAL A 91 -19.28 13.71 -29.71
CA VAL A 91 -19.60 12.34 -30.12
C VAL A 91 -18.96 11.33 -29.18
N ALA A 92 -17.70 11.51 -28.84
CA ALA A 92 -16.99 10.62 -27.92
C ALA A 92 -17.61 10.62 -26.49
N GLN A 93 -17.98 11.80 -25.99
CA GLN A 93 -18.66 11.95 -24.70
C GLN A 93 -20.04 11.28 -24.71
N ARG A 94 -20.80 11.45 -25.78
CA ARG A 94 -22.10 10.79 -25.93
C ARG A 94 -21.99 9.27 -25.99
N GLU A 95 -20.99 8.75 -26.69
CA GLU A 95 -20.72 7.30 -26.72
C GLU A 95 -20.33 6.77 -25.33
N LEU A 96 -19.49 7.52 -24.63
CA LEU A 96 -19.07 7.19 -23.27
C LEU A 96 -20.26 7.14 -22.32
N LEU A 97 -21.13 8.16 -22.34
CA LEU A 97 -22.35 8.21 -21.55
C LEU A 97 -23.29 7.04 -21.88
N THR A 98 -23.40 6.70 -23.18
CA THR A 98 -24.21 5.56 -23.63
C THR A 98 -23.64 4.24 -23.11
N ALA A 99 -22.32 4.06 -23.14
CA ALA A 99 -21.66 2.87 -22.62
C ALA A 99 -21.85 2.74 -21.10
N LEU A 100 -21.73 3.84 -20.35
CA LEU A 100 -21.98 3.89 -18.91
C LEU A 100 -23.43 3.51 -18.57
N ASN A 101 -24.40 4.12 -19.24
CA ASN A 101 -25.83 3.88 -18.99
C ASN A 101 -26.28 2.45 -19.34
N ASN A 102 -25.66 1.85 -20.35
CA ASN A 102 -25.94 0.47 -20.77
C ASN A 102 -25.12 -0.58 -19.97
N GLY A 103 -24.19 -0.17 -19.16
CA GLY A 103 -23.29 -1.09 -18.45
C GLY A 103 -22.29 -1.80 -19.36
N ASP A 104 -22.04 -1.26 -20.56
CA ASP A 104 -21.11 -1.83 -21.55
C ASP A 104 -19.67 -1.41 -21.27
N VAL A 105 -19.01 -2.21 -20.42
CA VAL A 105 -17.64 -1.94 -19.98
C VAL A 105 -16.63 -2.02 -21.11
N ARG A 106 -16.84 -2.94 -22.08
CA ARG A 106 -15.92 -3.11 -23.22
C ARG A 106 -15.94 -1.87 -24.10
N ARG A 107 -17.14 -1.41 -24.48
CA ARG A 107 -17.31 -0.18 -25.25
C ARG A 107 -16.73 1.03 -24.51
N TYR A 108 -16.96 1.12 -23.19
CA TYR A 108 -16.38 2.17 -22.33
C TYR A 108 -14.84 2.23 -22.44
N LEU A 109 -14.17 1.07 -22.47
CA LEU A 109 -12.71 0.99 -22.57
C LEU A 109 -12.16 1.28 -23.97
N GLU A 110 -12.93 0.99 -25.02
CA GLU A 110 -12.55 1.20 -26.43
C GLU A 110 -12.65 2.67 -26.86
N ILE A 111 -13.46 3.49 -26.17
CA ILE A 111 -13.61 4.90 -26.50
C ILE A 111 -12.31 5.65 -26.16
N PRO A 112 -11.69 6.33 -27.13
CA PRO A 112 -10.40 7.01 -26.92
C PRO A 112 -10.49 8.24 -26.00
N TYR A 113 -11.70 8.80 -25.84
CA TYR A 113 -11.94 9.93 -24.97
C TYR A 113 -12.08 9.45 -23.53
N ARG A 114 -11.22 9.97 -22.66
CA ARG A 114 -11.37 9.86 -21.20
C ARG A 114 -11.29 11.26 -20.61
N PRO A 115 -12.34 11.72 -19.92
CA PRO A 115 -12.25 12.98 -19.21
C PRO A 115 -11.11 12.90 -18.17
N ILE A 116 -10.39 14.01 -18.03
CA ILE A 116 -9.35 14.15 -17.04
C ILE A 116 -10.03 14.00 -15.66
N PRO A 117 -9.56 13.12 -14.78
CA PRO A 117 -10.14 12.95 -13.44
C PRO A 117 -10.20 14.30 -12.70
N GLN A 118 -11.31 14.57 -12.01
CA GLN A 118 -11.41 15.75 -11.16
C GLN A 118 -10.30 15.74 -10.11
N GLY A 119 -9.46 16.77 -10.10
CA GLY A 119 -8.30 16.88 -9.23
C GLY A 119 -6.95 16.65 -9.90
N ALA A 120 -6.91 16.17 -11.15
CA ALA A 120 -5.72 16.39 -11.97
C ALA A 120 -5.65 17.90 -12.23
N THR A 121 -4.92 18.60 -11.41
CA THR A 121 -4.71 20.02 -11.58
C THR A 121 -4.16 20.25 -12.97
N ILE A 122 -4.77 21.20 -13.70
CA ILE A 122 -4.33 21.72 -14.99
C ILE A 122 -2.88 22.29 -14.94
N GLU A 123 -2.18 22.08 -13.85
CA GLU A 123 -0.75 22.34 -13.74
C GLU A 123 0.10 21.49 -14.70
N ALA A 124 -0.39 20.31 -15.10
CA ALA A 124 0.25 19.53 -16.15
C ALA A 124 0.15 20.21 -17.53
N ASP A 125 -0.88 20.98 -17.77
CA ASP A 125 -1.11 21.62 -19.08
C ASP A 125 -0.39 22.98 -19.24
N ARG A 126 0.09 23.57 -18.15
CA ARG A 126 0.92 24.79 -18.20
C ARG A 126 2.38 24.51 -18.56
N SER A 127 2.79 23.26 -18.63
CA SER A 127 4.14 22.86 -19.03
C SER A 127 4.38 22.86 -20.56
N PHE A 128 3.47 23.38 -21.35
CA PHE A 128 3.57 23.47 -22.82
C PHE A 128 4.76 24.33 -23.31
N ASN A 129 5.48 24.99 -22.42
CA ASN A 129 6.64 25.80 -22.75
C ASN A 129 8.01 25.16 -22.45
N VAL A 130 8.06 23.88 -22.07
CA VAL A 130 9.34 23.20 -21.84
C VAL A 130 9.43 21.95 -22.71
N PRO A 131 10.26 21.95 -23.78
CA PRO A 131 10.33 20.88 -24.78
C PRO A 131 10.84 19.53 -24.26
N PHE A 132 11.02 19.33 -22.95
CA PHE A 132 11.62 18.14 -22.36
C PHE A 132 10.85 17.49 -21.20
N GLN A 133 9.59 17.87 -20.91
CA GLN A 133 8.77 17.23 -19.87
C GLN A 133 7.79 16.18 -20.42
N ILE A 134 8.22 15.37 -21.34
CA ILE A 134 7.43 14.24 -21.89
C ILE A 134 7.39 13.03 -20.91
N ILE A 135 8.23 13.01 -19.88
CA ILE A 135 8.48 11.80 -19.05
C ILE A 135 7.35 11.47 -18.06
N GLY A 136 6.61 12.45 -17.54
CA GLY A 136 5.55 12.22 -16.55
C GLY A 136 4.27 11.63 -17.16
N ASP A 137 3.89 12.12 -18.32
CA ASP A 137 2.69 11.74 -19.05
C ASP A 137 2.80 10.34 -19.69
N ASP A 138 4.01 9.96 -20.12
CA ASP A 138 4.28 8.66 -20.75
C ASP A 138 4.14 7.47 -19.76
N LYS A 139 4.45 7.68 -18.49
CA LYS A 139 4.31 6.65 -17.46
C LYS A 139 2.85 6.27 -17.23
N GLU A 140 2.00 7.26 -17.03
CA GLU A 140 0.58 7.05 -16.78
C GLU A 140 -0.11 6.45 -18.02
N LYS A 141 0.20 6.95 -19.20
CA LYS A 141 -0.27 6.41 -20.48
C LYS A 141 0.16 4.96 -20.67
N PHE A 142 1.41 4.63 -20.37
CA PHE A 142 1.91 3.26 -20.47
C PHE A 142 1.12 2.30 -19.58
N PHE A 143 0.99 2.60 -18.29
CA PHE A 143 0.27 1.73 -17.37
C PHE A 143 -1.23 1.65 -17.66
N THR A 144 -1.85 2.76 -18.05
CA THR A 144 -3.25 2.78 -18.45
C THR A 144 -3.48 1.91 -19.69
N LYS A 145 -2.60 2.00 -20.69
CA LYS A 145 -2.67 1.16 -21.88
C LYS A 145 -2.53 -0.32 -21.52
N GLN A 146 -1.53 -0.69 -20.75
CA GLN A 146 -1.32 -2.09 -20.33
C GLN A 146 -2.52 -2.66 -19.56
N LYS A 147 -3.12 -1.88 -18.65
CA LYS A 147 -4.34 -2.28 -17.96
C LYS A 147 -5.52 -2.42 -18.90
N THR A 148 -5.69 -1.47 -19.81
CA THR A 148 -6.78 -1.50 -20.82
C THR A 148 -6.64 -2.71 -21.72
N ASP A 149 -5.44 -2.98 -22.23
CA ASP A 149 -5.15 -4.14 -23.08
C ASP A 149 -5.45 -5.46 -22.34
N TYR A 150 -5.09 -5.55 -21.07
CA TYR A 150 -5.44 -6.69 -20.20
C TYR A 150 -6.96 -6.83 -20.03
N TYR A 151 -7.67 -5.76 -19.73
CA TYR A 151 -9.12 -5.81 -19.52
C TYR A 151 -9.87 -6.22 -20.79
N LEU A 152 -9.45 -5.74 -21.96
CA LEU A 152 -10.11 -6.05 -23.22
C LEU A 152 -9.83 -7.48 -23.71
N ASN A 153 -8.64 -8.02 -23.44
CA ASN A 153 -8.19 -9.28 -24.02
C ASN A 153 -8.26 -10.49 -23.06
N GLU A 154 -8.06 -10.27 -21.75
CA GLU A 154 -7.84 -11.37 -20.81
C GLU A 154 -8.83 -11.40 -19.64
N ALA A 155 -9.50 -10.28 -19.32
CA ALA A 155 -10.38 -10.21 -18.17
C ALA A 155 -11.79 -10.77 -18.46
N GLU A 156 -12.16 -11.88 -17.82
CA GLU A 156 -13.52 -12.40 -17.81
C GLU A 156 -13.91 -12.83 -16.39
N PRO A 157 -15.07 -12.37 -15.85
CA PRO A 157 -15.97 -11.35 -16.39
C PRO A 157 -15.44 -9.92 -16.21
N LEU A 158 -15.56 -9.10 -17.26
CA LEU A 158 -15.19 -7.69 -17.22
C LEU A 158 -16.29 -6.87 -16.53
N THR A 159 -15.94 -6.13 -15.49
CA THR A 159 -16.90 -5.31 -14.72
C THR A 159 -16.37 -3.89 -14.48
N PHE A 160 -17.27 -2.92 -14.27
CA PHE A 160 -16.87 -1.56 -13.89
C PHE A 160 -16.07 -1.52 -12.58
N HIS A 161 -16.34 -2.42 -11.63
CA HIS A 161 -15.56 -2.51 -10.40
C HIS A 161 -14.07 -2.82 -10.66
N MET A 162 -13.76 -3.62 -11.69
CA MET A 162 -12.38 -3.88 -12.10
C MET A 162 -11.74 -2.64 -12.72
N VAL A 163 -12.44 -1.95 -13.59
CA VAL A 163 -11.94 -0.73 -14.29
C VAL A 163 -11.69 0.40 -13.30
N HIS A 164 -12.59 0.56 -12.33
CA HIS A 164 -12.49 1.57 -11.27
C HIS A 164 -11.59 1.16 -10.09
N GLU A 165 -10.86 0.05 -10.22
CA GLU A 165 -9.93 -0.49 -9.20
C GLU A 165 -10.58 -0.76 -7.83
N ARG A 166 -11.86 -1.14 -7.80
CA ARG A 166 -12.62 -1.43 -6.57
C ARG A 166 -12.59 -2.90 -6.16
N THR A 167 -12.02 -3.81 -6.97
CA THR A 167 -12.00 -5.23 -6.63
C THR A 167 -11.08 -5.52 -5.45
N SER A 168 -11.35 -6.61 -4.76
CA SER A 168 -10.67 -7.00 -3.53
C SER A 168 -9.15 -7.04 -3.65
N LEU A 169 -8.61 -7.72 -4.68
CA LEU A 169 -7.16 -7.84 -4.88
C LEU A 169 -6.51 -6.51 -5.27
N GLN A 170 -7.21 -5.66 -6.04
CA GLN A 170 -6.76 -4.31 -6.36
C GLN A 170 -6.65 -3.46 -5.10
N GLN A 171 -7.65 -3.52 -4.21
CA GLN A 171 -7.63 -2.79 -2.95
C GLN A 171 -6.53 -3.27 -2.00
N VAL A 172 -6.24 -4.58 -1.95
CA VAL A 172 -5.10 -5.10 -1.19
C VAL A 172 -3.77 -4.60 -1.77
N HIS A 173 -3.63 -4.58 -3.10
CA HIS A 173 -2.45 -4.02 -3.76
C HIS A 173 -2.28 -2.52 -3.43
N LEU A 174 -3.34 -1.72 -3.57
CA LEU A 174 -3.34 -0.29 -3.22
C LEU A 174 -3.01 -0.06 -1.74
N PHE A 175 -3.52 -0.90 -0.84
CA PHE A 175 -3.19 -0.85 0.58
C PHE A 175 -1.68 -1.04 0.81
N PHE A 176 -1.03 -2.03 0.19
CA PHE A 176 0.39 -2.29 0.39
C PHE A 176 1.32 -1.30 -0.34
N ILE A 177 0.88 -0.67 -1.43
CA ILE A 177 1.61 0.45 -2.05
C ILE A 177 1.43 1.75 -1.27
N GLY A 178 0.31 1.92 -0.56
CA GLY A 178 0.04 3.08 0.26
C GLY A 178 0.60 2.95 1.69
N LEU A 179 -0.14 3.46 2.66
CA LEU A 179 0.27 3.47 4.07
C LEU A 179 0.11 2.11 4.79
N GLY A 180 -0.38 1.09 4.09
CA GLY A 180 -0.66 -0.24 4.66
C GLY A 180 0.48 -0.86 5.44
N PRO A 181 1.73 -0.89 4.93
CA PRO A 181 2.87 -1.42 5.67
C PRO A 181 3.08 -0.75 7.03
N TYR A 182 2.96 0.58 7.11
CA TYR A 182 3.06 1.33 8.37
C TYR A 182 1.91 1.04 9.31
N ILE A 183 0.68 0.91 8.79
CA ILE A 183 -0.51 0.56 9.59
C ILE A 183 -0.34 -0.82 10.21
N VAL A 184 0.10 -1.82 9.43
CA VAL A 184 0.36 -3.19 9.91
C VAL A 184 1.40 -3.19 11.02
N LEU A 185 2.53 -2.49 10.85
CA LEU A 185 3.59 -2.41 11.85
C LEU A 185 3.15 -1.63 13.09
N LEU A 186 2.39 -0.56 12.93
CA LEU A 186 1.85 0.21 14.06
C LEU A 186 0.88 -0.62 14.90
N LEU A 187 -0.02 -1.36 14.27
CA LEU A 187 -0.94 -2.28 14.94
C LEU A 187 -0.18 -3.38 15.69
N LEU A 188 0.82 -3.98 15.05
CA LEU A 188 1.71 -4.95 15.70
C LEU A 188 2.32 -4.35 16.98
N LEU A 189 3.01 -3.21 16.86
CA LEU A 189 3.68 -2.55 17.97
C LEU A 189 2.72 -2.21 19.11
N PHE A 190 1.54 -1.70 18.78
CA PHE A 190 0.53 -1.38 19.78
C PHE A 190 0.07 -2.62 20.54
N MET A 191 -0.20 -3.74 19.85
CA MET A 191 -0.67 -4.96 20.46
C MET A 191 0.38 -5.66 21.33
N ILE A 192 1.68 -5.56 20.97
CA ILE A 192 2.76 -6.26 21.69
C ILE A 192 3.47 -5.43 22.75
N SER A 193 3.23 -4.11 22.82
CA SER A 193 4.01 -3.16 23.66
C SER A 193 4.07 -3.52 25.14
N ASP A 194 3.03 -4.13 25.68
CA ASP A 194 2.87 -4.47 27.09
C ASP A 194 3.14 -5.95 27.42
N VAL A 195 3.40 -6.78 26.40
CA VAL A 195 3.54 -8.24 26.59
C VAL A 195 4.66 -8.61 27.54
N ILE A 196 5.80 -7.92 27.47
CA ILE A 196 6.97 -8.19 28.34
C ILE A 196 6.88 -7.39 29.63
N THR A 197 6.47 -6.13 29.56
CA THR A 197 6.41 -5.23 30.72
C THR A 197 5.37 -5.65 31.75
N LYS A 198 4.31 -6.37 31.36
CA LYS A 198 3.31 -6.93 32.26
C LYS A 198 3.91 -7.83 33.33
N ASP A 199 5.03 -8.52 33.05
CA ASP A 199 5.65 -9.46 34.00
C ASP A 199 6.14 -8.76 35.27
N ARG A 200 6.35 -7.43 35.21
CA ARG A 200 6.69 -6.61 36.38
C ARG A 200 5.54 -6.48 37.38
N SER A 201 4.30 -6.58 36.93
CA SER A 201 3.13 -6.58 37.81
C SER A 201 2.91 -7.93 38.49
N LEU A 202 3.49 -9.02 37.98
CA LEU A 202 3.31 -10.41 38.43
C LEU A 202 4.58 -10.98 39.08
N ARG A 203 5.27 -10.19 39.89
CA ARG A 203 6.61 -10.44 40.43
C ARG A 203 6.80 -11.84 41.05
N THR A 204 5.92 -12.23 41.97
CA THR A 204 6.01 -13.48 42.71
C THR A 204 5.81 -14.73 41.88
N GLN A 205 4.86 -14.66 40.92
CA GLN A 205 4.53 -15.79 40.06
C GLN A 205 5.61 -16.07 39.00
N LYS A 206 6.33 -15.03 38.58
CA LYS A 206 7.32 -15.12 37.48
C LYS A 206 8.74 -15.47 37.96
N ALA A 207 9.06 -15.24 39.22
CA ALA A 207 10.40 -15.53 39.78
C ALA A 207 10.79 -17.00 39.74
N GLY A 208 9.82 -17.93 39.86
CA GLY A 208 10.04 -19.38 40.00
C GLY A 208 10.03 -20.19 38.68
N ILE A 209 9.92 -19.57 37.50
CA ILE A 209 9.85 -20.33 36.23
C ILE A 209 11.27 -20.86 35.90
N PRO A 210 11.48 -22.18 35.79
CA PRO A 210 12.80 -22.79 35.54
C PRO A 210 13.14 -22.80 34.04
N LEU A 211 13.03 -21.64 33.37
CA LEU A 211 13.49 -21.40 32.02
C LEU A 211 14.60 -20.38 32.02
N ASN A 212 15.58 -20.56 31.13
CA ASN A 212 16.57 -19.53 30.86
C ASN A 212 15.85 -18.22 30.44
N TRP A 213 16.32 -17.09 30.99
CA TRP A 213 15.67 -15.79 30.80
C TRP A 213 15.52 -15.42 29.33
N PHE A 214 16.56 -15.62 28.52
CA PHE A 214 16.47 -15.41 27.07
C PHE A 214 15.42 -16.31 26.39
N GLY A 215 15.42 -17.62 26.73
CA GLY A 215 14.44 -18.57 26.18
C GLY A 215 13.00 -18.22 26.56
N TYR A 216 12.79 -17.68 27.76
CA TYR A 216 11.49 -17.19 28.21
C TYR A 216 11.03 -15.98 27.35
N LEU A 217 11.88 -14.94 27.22
CA LEU A 217 11.60 -13.75 26.42
C LEU A 217 11.38 -14.09 24.93
N PHE A 218 12.20 -15.01 24.42
CA PHE A 218 12.07 -15.49 23.04
C PHE A 218 10.71 -16.16 22.83
N THR A 219 10.34 -17.11 23.69
CA THR A 219 9.05 -17.80 23.60
C THR A 219 7.88 -16.83 23.69
N GLN A 220 7.95 -15.88 24.62
CA GLN A 220 6.89 -14.90 24.83
C GLN A 220 6.72 -13.96 23.61
N SER A 221 7.83 -13.44 23.07
CA SER A 221 7.80 -12.52 21.92
C SER A 221 7.39 -13.23 20.62
N VAL A 222 7.89 -14.46 20.37
CA VAL A 222 7.49 -15.25 19.20
C VAL A 222 6.01 -15.64 19.26
N THR A 223 5.51 -15.95 20.45
CA THR A 223 4.08 -16.25 20.63
C THR A 223 3.22 -15.00 20.37
N ALA A 224 3.66 -13.84 20.87
CA ALA A 224 2.96 -12.58 20.62
C ALA A 224 2.97 -12.21 19.13
N PHE A 225 4.11 -12.36 18.46
CA PHE A 225 4.24 -12.21 17.00
C PHE A 225 3.26 -13.12 16.25
N GLY A 226 3.24 -14.43 16.58
CA GLY A 226 2.35 -15.39 15.97
C GLY A 226 0.86 -15.04 16.16
N PHE A 227 0.48 -14.58 17.37
CA PHE A 227 -0.88 -14.15 17.66
C PHE A 227 -1.29 -12.95 16.78
N VAL A 228 -0.45 -11.92 16.68
CA VAL A 228 -0.76 -10.73 15.88
C VAL A 228 -0.76 -11.06 14.39
N THR A 229 0.19 -11.86 13.93
CA THR A 229 0.24 -12.31 12.52
C THR A 229 -1.02 -13.08 12.14
N LEU A 230 -1.47 -14.00 13.01
CA LEU A 230 -2.72 -14.72 12.78
C LEU A 230 -3.94 -13.78 12.77
N PHE A 231 -4.01 -12.84 13.70
CA PHE A 231 -5.07 -11.83 13.73
C PHE A 231 -5.10 -11.01 12.44
N LEU A 232 -3.95 -10.51 11.98
CA LEU A 232 -3.85 -9.73 10.74
C LEU A 232 -4.18 -10.58 9.49
N ALA A 233 -3.79 -11.85 9.48
CA ALA A 233 -4.17 -12.77 8.41
C ALA A 233 -5.68 -13.01 8.34
N VAL A 234 -6.33 -13.19 9.49
CA VAL A 234 -7.80 -13.33 9.57
C VAL A 234 -8.49 -12.03 9.16
N LEU A 235 -7.98 -10.88 9.61
CA LEU A 235 -8.52 -9.57 9.25
C LEU A 235 -8.39 -9.29 7.74
N GLY A 236 -7.21 -9.58 7.16
CA GLY A 236 -6.95 -9.47 5.72
C GLY A 236 -7.83 -10.43 4.90
N GLY A 237 -7.99 -11.68 5.37
CA GLY A 237 -8.88 -12.65 4.75
C GLY A 237 -10.34 -12.19 4.77
N LEU A 238 -10.81 -11.62 5.88
CA LEU A 238 -12.15 -11.04 6.00
C LEU A 238 -12.32 -9.85 5.05
N PHE A 239 -11.31 -8.96 4.95
CA PHE A 239 -11.32 -7.84 4.01
C PHE A 239 -11.43 -8.32 2.55
N ILE A 240 -10.61 -9.32 2.17
CA ILE A 240 -10.65 -9.92 0.83
C ILE A 240 -12.01 -10.54 0.54
N LEU A 241 -12.56 -11.26 1.49
CA LEU A 241 -13.85 -11.95 1.33
C LEU A 241 -15.02 -10.96 1.21
N LEU A 242 -15.08 -9.95 2.08
CA LEU A 242 -16.16 -8.96 2.05
C LEU A 242 -16.12 -8.13 0.75
N ASN A 243 -14.96 -7.58 0.39
CA ASN A 243 -14.84 -6.82 -0.84
C ASN A 243 -15.02 -7.69 -2.08
N GLY A 244 -14.54 -8.95 -2.03
CA GLY A 244 -14.74 -9.91 -3.11
C GLY A 244 -16.20 -10.25 -3.37
N LEU A 245 -17.01 -10.35 -2.32
CA LEU A 245 -18.45 -10.59 -2.45
C LEU A 245 -19.22 -9.35 -2.92
N LEU A 246 -18.79 -8.14 -2.54
CA LEU A 246 -19.48 -6.90 -2.87
C LEU A 246 -19.07 -6.33 -4.23
N HIS A 247 -17.78 -6.38 -4.56
CA HIS A 247 -17.20 -5.68 -5.73
C HIS A 247 -16.45 -6.62 -6.68
N GLY A 248 -16.40 -7.90 -6.39
CA GLY A 248 -15.62 -8.91 -7.13
C GLY A 248 -14.20 -9.09 -6.57
N PHE A 249 -13.67 -10.30 -6.74
CA PHE A 249 -12.33 -10.64 -6.24
C PHE A 249 -11.20 -9.98 -7.04
N GLY A 250 -11.41 -9.75 -8.33
CA GLY A 250 -10.36 -9.35 -9.26
C GLY A 250 -9.52 -10.55 -9.71
N SER A 251 -8.43 -10.27 -10.44
CA SER A 251 -7.52 -11.29 -10.96
C SER A 251 -6.11 -11.12 -10.40
N LEU A 252 -5.45 -12.25 -10.09
CA LEU A 252 -4.04 -12.27 -9.70
C LEU A 252 -3.09 -11.96 -10.88
N ALA A 253 -3.55 -12.19 -12.12
CA ALA A 253 -2.79 -11.90 -13.35
C ALA A 253 -2.88 -10.43 -13.78
N MET A 254 -3.70 -9.60 -13.10
CA MET A 254 -3.84 -8.18 -13.44
C MET A 254 -2.50 -7.45 -13.37
N PRO A 255 -2.14 -6.68 -14.42
CA PRO A 255 -0.89 -5.93 -14.45
C PRO A 255 -0.93 -4.72 -13.51
N VAL A 256 0.12 -4.56 -12.72
CA VAL A 256 0.39 -3.39 -11.89
C VAL A 256 1.71 -2.76 -12.28
N GLY A 257 1.80 -1.45 -12.09
CA GLY A 257 2.99 -0.70 -12.50
C GLY A 257 4.21 -1.02 -11.65
N ALA A 258 5.32 -1.32 -12.30
CA ALA A 258 6.63 -1.47 -11.70
C ALA A 258 7.68 -0.70 -12.51
N MET A 259 8.86 -0.47 -11.93
CA MET A 259 10.01 0.08 -12.64
C MET A 259 10.90 -1.08 -13.08
N GLY A 260 11.33 -1.08 -14.33
CA GLY A 260 12.38 -1.97 -14.82
C GLY A 260 13.76 -1.57 -14.27
N GLU A 261 14.70 -2.48 -14.30
CA GLU A 261 16.11 -2.10 -14.14
C GLU A 261 16.43 -1.02 -15.18
N ALA A 262 17.12 0.04 -14.72
CA ALA A 262 17.53 1.11 -15.62
C ALA A 262 18.33 0.52 -16.77
N ALA A 263 17.63 0.24 -17.87
CA ALA A 263 18.29 -0.19 -19.10
C ALA A 263 19.27 0.92 -19.48
N ALA A 264 20.52 0.53 -19.71
CA ALA A 264 21.60 1.42 -20.07
C ALA A 264 21.08 2.53 -21.00
N ALA A 265 21.26 3.75 -20.54
CA ALA A 265 21.04 5.02 -21.18
C ALA A 265 20.59 4.94 -22.66
N TYR A 266 19.44 5.49 -22.99
CA TYR A 266 18.99 5.92 -24.33
C TYR A 266 17.93 5.13 -25.09
N SER A 267 17.39 3.97 -24.67
CA SER A 267 16.51 3.27 -25.62
C SER A 267 15.27 2.57 -25.11
N ALA A 268 14.96 2.52 -23.83
CA ALA A 268 13.71 1.92 -23.36
C ALA A 268 13.11 2.70 -22.22
N LEU A 269 11.79 2.89 -22.23
CA LEU A 269 11.05 3.39 -21.09
C LEU A 269 11.30 2.44 -19.90
N PRO A 270 11.69 2.93 -18.71
CA PRO A 270 12.00 2.08 -17.55
C PRO A 270 10.73 1.53 -16.89
N TYR A 271 9.62 1.48 -17.65
CA TYR A 271 8.33 1.05 -17.16
C TYR A 271 8.08 -0.39 -17.55
N VAL A 272 7.79 -1.21 -16.56
CA VAL A 272 7.39 -2.60 -16.73
C VAL A 272 6.12 -2.85 -15.93
N THR A 273 5.43 -3.92 -16.24
CA THR A 273 4.30 -4.39 -15.45
C THR A 273 4.69 -5.67 -14.74
N MET A 274 4.12 -5.88 -13.56
CA MET A 274 4.13 -7.15 -12.86
C MET A 274 2.71 -7.55 -12.51
N GLU A 275 2.44 -8.83 -12.33
CA GLU A 275 1.15 -9.31 -11.90
C GLU A 275 0.88 -9.00 -10.43
N VAL A 276 -0.36 -8.70 -10.05
CA VAL A 276 -0.78 -8.53 -8.64
C VAL A 276 -0.38 -9.74 -7.80
N GLY A 277 -0.54 -10.97 -8.32
CA GLY A 277 -0.13 -12.18 -7.63
C GLY A 277 1.35 -12.20 -7.30
N SER A 278 2.20 -11.84 -8.26
CA SER A 278 3.66 -11.73 -8.07
C SER A 278 4.02 -10.63 -7.07
N PHE A 279 3.33 -9.48 -7.13
CA PHE A 279 3.50 -8.40 -6.16
C PHE A 279 3.20 -8.87 -4.73
N LEU A 280 2.04 -9.49 -4.53
CA LEU A 280 1.62 -9.98 -3.21
C LEU A 280 2.60 -11.05 -2.67
N LEU A 281 2.99 -12.01 -3.52
CA LEU A 281 3.93 -13.06 -3.13
C LEU A 281 5.30 -12.49 -2.72
N LYS A 282 5.82 -11.53 -3.48
CA LYS A 282 7.09 -10.85 -3.16
C LYS A 282 6.99 -9.93 -1.94
N SER A 283 5.80 -9.42 -1.61
CA SER A 283 5.57 -8.58 -0.43
C SER A 283 5.57 -9.37 0.88
N LEU A 284 5.16 -10.65 0.87
CA LEU A 284 5.06 -11.47 2.09
C LEU A 284 6.38 -11.62 2.87
N PRO A 285 7.54 -11.95 2.27
CA PRO A 285 8.80 -12.05 3.00
C PRO A 285 9.19 -10.75 3.69
N TYR A 286 8.99 -9.61 3.03
CA TYR A 286 9.25 -8.29 3.63
C TYR A 286 8.37 -8.04 4.84
N ALA A 287 7.05 -8.22 4.68
CA ALA A 287 6.10 -8.04 5.76
C ALA A 287 6.46 -8.92 6.97
N PHE A 288 6.83 -10.18 6.73
CA PHE A 288 7.16 -11.14 7.78
C PHE A 288 8.46 -10.76 8.51
N LEU A 289 9.53 -10.41 7.78
CA LEU A 289 10.81 -9.99 8.35
C LEU A 289 10.67 -8.69 9.14
N LEU A 290 9.93 -7.71 8.62
CA LEU A 290 9.68 -6.45 9.31
C LEU A 290 8.87 -6.66 10.59
N MET A 291 7.75 -7.37 10.52
CA MET A 291 6.94 -7.67 11.70
C MET A 291 7.74 -8.40 12.78
N TYR A 292 8.56 -9.39 12.39
CA TYR A 292 9.41 -10.10 13.31
C TYR A 292 10.51 -9.20 13.88
N GLY A 293 11.19 -8.43 13.05
CA GLY A 293 12.21 -7.46 13.45
C GLY A 293 11.68 -6.44 14.46
N PHE A 294 10.51 -5.84 14.17
CA PHE A 294 9.87 -4.91 15.10
C PHE A 294 9.41 -5.57 16.41
N THR A 295 9.01 -6.84 16.37
CA THR A 295 8.71 -7.60 17.60
C THR A 295 9.96 -7.77 18.47
N ARG A 296 11.11 -8.07 17.86
CA ARG A 296 12.38 -8.21 18.59
C ARG A 296 12.93 -6.85 19.05
N LEU A 297 12.74 -5.80 18.28
CA LEU A 297 13.07 -4.42 18.68
C LEU A 297 12.24 -3.99 19.90
N ASN A 298 10.93 -4.22 19.86
CA ASN A 298 10.04 -3.94 20.99
C ASN A 298 10.42 -4.74 22.25
N THR A 299 10.87 -6.00 22.09
CA THR A 299 11.40 -6.82 23.18
C THR A 299 12.62 -6.17 23.82
N LEU A 300 13.58 -5.72 23.00
CA LEU A 300 14.79 -5.03 23.45
C LEU A 300 14.45 -3.74 24.21
N PHE A 301 13.58 -2.90 23.65
CA PHE A 301 13.14 -1.66 24.30
C PHE A 301 12.38 -1.93 25.60
N SER A 302 11.55 -2.97 25.66
CA SER A 302 10.86 -3.38 26.89
C SER A 302 11.81 -3.74 28.01
N LEU A 303 12.96 -4.37 27.71
CA LEU A 303 13.99 -4.69 28.69
C LEU A 303 14.73 -3.45 29.20
N ILE A 304 15.00 -2.48 28.33
CA ILE A 304 15.77 -1.27 28.66
C ILE A 304 14.88 -0.23 29.36
N LEU A 305 13.74 0.11 28.73
CA LEU A 305 12.87 1.21 29.16
C LEU A 305 11.91 0.83 30.29
N ARG A 306 11.58 -0.46 30.39
CA ARG A 306 10.76 -1.04 31.47
C ARG A 306 9.36 -0.43 31.65
N HIS A 307 8.87 0.29 30.66
CA HIS A 307 7.57 0.96 30.67
C HIS A 307 6.89 0.76 29.30
N ASP A 308 5.65 0.30 29.29
CA ASP A 308 4.90 -0.09 28.09
C ASP A 308 4.66 1.07 27.10
N VAL A 309 4.21 2.24 27.62
CA VAL A 309 3.97 3.42 26.79
C VAL A 309 5.27 3.97 26.20
N VAL A 310 6.34 4.04 27.01
CA VAL A 310 7.64 4.53 26.53
C VAL A 310 8.24 3.58 25.49
N THR A 311 8.10 2.28 25.70
CA THR A 311 8.51 1.24 24.73
C THR A 311 7.76 1.39 23.41
N PHE A 312 6.45 1.60 23.48
CA PHE A 312 5.63 1.84 22.31
C PHE A 312 6.08 3.09 21.55
N ILE A 313 6.20 4.24 22.22
CA ILE A 313 6.65 5.50 21.62
C ILE A 313 8.03 5.35 20.98
N ALA A 314 9.00 4.72 21.67
CA ALA A 314 10.33 4.49 21.12
C ALA A 314 10.30 3.62 19.86
N SER A 315 9.48 2.56 19.85
CA SER A 315 9.33 1.68 18.69
C SER A 315 8.66 2.39 17.51
N VAL A 316 7.65 3.22 17.78
CA VAL A 316 6.98 4.05 16.75
C VAL A 316 7.92 5.13 16.22
N PHE A 317 8.76 5.72 17.06
CA PHE A 317 9.79 6.67 16.60
C PHE A 317 10.75 6.01 15.60
N VAL A 318 11.21 4.77 15.86
CA VAL A 318 12.03 4.03 14.90
C VAL A 318 11.27 3.74 13.62
N LEU A 319 9.97 3.40 13.70
CA LEU A 319 9.11 3.14 12.54
C LEU A 319 8.96 4.39 11.66
N LEU A 320 8.78 5.56 12.27
CA LEU A 320 8.56 6.82 11.55
C LEU A 320 9.86 7.56 11.21
N PHE A 321 11.00 7.09 11.72
CA PHE A 321 12.29 7.74 11.51
C PHE A 321 12.64 8.00 10.04
N PRO A 322 12.32 7.13 9.07
CA PRO A 322 12.56 7.39 7.65
C PRO A 322 11.91 8.68 7.15
N GLN A 323 10.76 9.05 7.67
CA GLN A 323 10.02 10.26 7.26
C GLN A 323 10.78 11.56 7.61
N LEU A 324 11.75 11.49 8.54
CA LEU A 324 12.53 12.65 8.98
C LEU A 324 13.70 12.96 8.05
N TYR A 325 14.24 11.98 7.34
CA TYR A 325 15.43 12.17 6.52
C TYR A 325 15.24 11.82 5.04
N TYR A 326 14.19 11.05 4.71
CA TYR A 326 13.95 10.64 3.34
C TYR A 326 13.36 11.80 2.54
N SER A 327 14.08 12.21 1.50
CA SER A 327 13.61 13.16 0.51
C SER A 327 13.83 12.56 -0.88
N PRO A 328 12.95 12.83 -1.87
CA PRO A 328 13.17 12.40 -3.24
C PRO A 328 14.55 12.87 -3.75
N GLY A 329 15.34 11.95 -4.27
CA GLY A 329 16.71 12.22 -4.73
C GLY A 329 17.81 12.07 -3.69
N THR A 330 17.49 11.75 -2.42
CA THR A 330 18.52 11.42 -1.43
C THR A 330 19.00 9.99 -1.66
N GLU A 331 20.27 9.83 -2.04
CA GLU A 331 20.89 8.52 -2.28
C GLU A 331 21.70 8.02 -1.10
N GLU A 332 22.20 8.93 -0.26
CA GLU A 332 23.09 8.64 0.86
C GLU A 332 22.66 9.38 2.13
N LEU A 333 22.88 8.73 3.26
CA LEU A 333 22.74 9.32 4.59
C LEU A 333 24.04 9.11 5.36
N LEU A 334 24.68 10.19 5.81
CA LEU A 334 25.99 10.16 6.51
C LEU A 334 27.09 9.46 5.70
N GLY A 335 27.08 9.57 4.37
CA GLY A 335 28.06 8.94 3.48
C GLY A 335 27.86 7.43 3.29
N ILE A 336 26.74 6.88 3.74
CA ILE A 336 26.37 5.48 3.54
C ILE A 336 25.15 5.43 2.61
N PRO A 337 25.17 4.63 1.53
CA PRO A 337 24.02 4.48 0.65
C PRO A 337 22.76 4.04 1.40
N LEU A 338 21.62 4.65 1.08
CA LEU A 338 20.32 4.34 1.73
C LEU A 338 19.94 2.86 1.63
N SER A 339 20.43 2.15 0.61
CA SER A 339 20.22 0.72 0.43
C SER A 339 20.81 -0.18 1.54
N PHE A 340 21.64 0.33 2.44
CA PHE A 340 22.15 -0.40 3.61
C PHE A 340 21.32 -0.16 4.88
N TYR A 341 20.43 0.80 4.85
CA TYR A 341 19.58 1.09 6.00
C TYR A 341 18.30 0.25 5.99
N PRO A 342 17.99 -0.51 7.06
CA PRO A 342 16.78 -1.32 7.11
C PRO A 342 15.50 -0.49 7.01
N GLN A 343 15.54 0.77 7.41
CA GLN A 343 14.42 1.71 7.37
C GLN A 343 13.95 2.00 5.95
N THR A 344 14.84 1.95 4.95
CA THR A 344 14.51 2.13 3.53
C THR A 344 13.48 1.11 3.04
N TYR A 345 13.41 -0.06 3.72
CA TYR A 345 12.55 -1.17 3.34
C TYR A 345 11.21 -1.24 4.09
N TYR A 346 10.92 -0.25 4.95
CA TYR A 346 9.65 -0.24 5.69
C TYR A 346 8.45 -0.07 4.77
N HIS A 347 8.59 0.72 3.70
CA HIS A 347 7.61 0.83 2.63
C HIS A 347 7.93 -0.17 1.52
N PHE A 348 7.79 -1.45 1.80
CA PHE A 348 8.20 -2.53 0.91
C PHE A 348 7.42 -2.57 -0.42
N GLY A 349 6.24 -1.95 -0.51
CA GLY A 349 5.52 -1.80 -1.77
C GLY A 349 6.36 -1.14 -2.86
N ASP A 350 7.08 -0.06 -2.52
CA ASP A 350 7.97 0.63 -3.46
C ASP A 350 9.23 -0.18 -3.78
N VAL A 351 9.69 -1.03 -2.85
CA VAL A 351 10.82 -1.93 -3.10
C VAL A 351 10.43 -3.04 -4.07
N VAL A 352 9.28 -3.68 -3.84
CA VAL A 352 8.77 -4.76 -4.69
C VAL A 352 8.47 -4.28 -6.11
N THR A 353 7.98 -3.04 -6.25
CA THR A 353 7.74 -2.39 -7.55
C THR A 353 8.98 -1.70 -8.13
N SER A 354 10.15 -1.85 -7.49
CA SER A 354 11.43 -1.23 -7.90
C SER A 354 11.40 0.28 -8.04
N ARG A 355 10.45 0.97 -7.40
CA ARG A 355 10.35 2.45 -7.42
C ARG A 355 11.53 3.13 -6.75
N LEU A 356 12.17 2.47 -5.78
CA LEU A 356 13.32 2.99 -5.03
C LEU A 356 14.66 2.69 -5.70
N ASN A 357 14.70 2.08 -6.89
CA ASN A 357 15.92 1.66 -7.58
C ASN A 357 16.88 0.84 -6.68
N VAL A 358 16.31 0.02 -5.80
CA VAL A 358 17.05 -0.87 -4.88
C VAL A 358 16.70 -2.31 -5.21
N PRO A 359 17.71 -3.19 -5.41
CA PRO A 359 17.46 -4.61 -5.71
C PRO A 359 16.64 -5.29 -4.61
N TYR A 360 15.66 -6.09 -5.01
CA TYR A 360 14.78 -6.84 -4.13
C TYR A 360 15.55 -7.72 -3.13
N GLU A 361 16.51 -8.49 -3.63
CA GLU A 361 17.31 -9.43 -2.83
C GLU A 361 18.15 -8.71 -1.78
N ARG A 362 18.65 -7.52 -2.11
CA ARG A 362 19.43 -6.70 -1.18
C ARG A 362 18.60 -6.27 0.03
N GLY A 363 17.35 -5.90 -0.20
CA GLY A 363 16.43 -5.54 0.88
C GLY A 363 16.17 -6.69 1.83
N LEU A 364 15.91 -7.89 1.30
CA LEU A 364 15.74 -9.08 2.12
C LEU A 364 17.00 -9.42 2.92
N PHE A 365 18.17 -9.30 2.29
CA PHE A 365 19.44 -9.52 2.98
C PHE A 365 19.66 -8.54 4.12
N VAL A 366 19.46 -7.23 3.89
CA VAL A 366 19.61 -6.18 4.92
C VAL A 366 18.65 -6.41 6.09
N LEU A 367 17.39 -6.74 5.80
CA LEU A 367 16.42 -7.04 6.86
C LEU A 367 16.77 -8.31 7.63
N ALA A 368 17.23 -9.37 6.95
CA ALA A 368 17.65 -10.60 7.61
C ALA A 368 18.86 -10.36 8.54
N VAL A 369 19.86 -9.61 8.08
CA VAL A 369 21.01 -9.20 8.92
C VAL A 369 20.54 -8.37 10.09
N THR A 370 19.62 -7.43 9.90
CA THR A 370 19.04 -6.62 10.97
C THR A 370 18.35 -7.48 12.02
N VAL A 371 17.58 -8.48 11.61
CA VAL A 371 16.94 -9.44 12.52
C VAL A 371 17.99 -10.23 13.33
N ILE A 372 19.07 -10.70 12.70
CA ILE A 372 20.16 -11.41 13.38
C ILE A 372 20.81 -10.50 14.42
N VAL A 373 21.11 -9.25 14.06
CA VAL A 373 21.68 -8.26 15.00
C VAL A 373 20.74 -8.02 16.19
N LEU A 374 19.43 -7.87 15.94
CA LEU A 374 18.44 -7.71 17.02
C LEU A 374 18.37 -8.94 17.93
N GLU A 375 18.52 -10.15 17.40
CA GLU A 375 18.60 -11.38 18.23
C GLU A 375 19.84 -11.38 19.12
N LEU A 376 21.00 -11.03 18.59
CA LEU A 376 22.24 -10.92 19.35
C LEU A 376 22.13 -9.85 20.45
N LEU A 377 21.54 -8.69 20.12
CA LEU A 377 21.30 -7.63 21.10
C LEU A 377 20.33 -8.07 22.20
N ASN A 378 19.25 -8.77 21.88
CA ASN A 378 18.31 -9.33 22.84
C ASN A 378 18.98 -10.38 23.74
N PHE A 379 19.86 -11.23 23.17
CA PHE A 379 20.62 -12.20 23.94
C PHE A 379 21.58 -11.51 24.91
N GLY A 380 22.32 -10.50 24.46
CA GLY A 380 23.19 -9.68 25.29
C GLY A 380 22.43 -8.96 26.40
N ALA A 381 21.31 -8.30 26.05
CA ALA A 381 20.46 -7.63 27.02
C ALA A 381 19.88 -8.60 28.07
N ALA A 382 19.46 -9.79 27.66
CA ALA A 382 18.96 -10.80 28.61
C ALA A 382 20.04 -11.29 29.57
N LYS A 383 21.33 -11.25 29.22
CA LYS A 383 22.44 -11.55 30.14
C LYS A 383 22.75 -10.38 31.08
N LEU A 384 22.69 -9.16 30.60
CA LEU A 384 22.94 -7.93 31.37
C LEU A 384 21.81 -7.64 32.36
N PHE A 385 20.57 -7.70 31.89
CA PHE A 385 19.39 -7.49 32.72
C PHE A 385 18.91 -8.80 33.30
N LYS A 386 19.49 -9.19 34.45
CA LYS A 386 19.04 -10.40 35.17
C LYS A 386 17.54 -10.29 35.45
N ARG A 387 16.84 -11.42 35.33
CA ARG A 387 15.38 -11.52 35.55
C ARG A 387 14.94 -10.89 36.86
N GLN A 388 15.69 -11.16 37.96
CA GLN A 388 15.39 -10.60 39.27
C GLN A 388 15.40 -9.07 39.29
N ASN A 389 16.31 -8.44 38.55
CA ASN A 389 16.43 -7.00 38.47
C ASN A 389 15.38 -6.37 37.53
N PHE A 390 14.87 -7.12 36.57
CA PHE A 390 13.82 -6.67 35.65
C PHE A 390 12.45 -6.69 36.36
N VAL A 391 12.19 -7.72 37.13
CA VAL A 391 10.92 -7.89 37.82
C VAL A 391 10.83 -7.03 39.12
N ARG A 392 11.95 -6.56 39.65
CA ARG A 392 11.95 -5.56 40.72
C ARG A 392 11.53 -4.18 40.18
#